data_94a89a09a64e4f9c53c8d9814fe43f80
#
_entry.id   94a89a09a64e4f9c53c8d9814fe43f80
#
_cell.length_a   1.000
_cell.length_b   1.000
_cell.length_c   1.000
_cell.angle_alpha   90.00
_cell.angle_beta   90.00
_cell.angle_gamma   90.00
#
_symmetry.space_group_name_H-M   'P 1'
#
loop_
_entity.id
_entity.type
_entity.pdbx_description
1 polymer ?
#
loop_
_entity_poly.entity_id
_entity_poly.type
_entity_poly.pdbx_seq_one_letter_code
_entity_poly.pdbx_strand_id
1 'polypeptide(L)'
;TKVENYLPMPIDQEDRVCKCIRAMMKPYAFAAYDIMLTQRIWSDYKAHYNNFTPRLPDVWAAGAIKNFIEANNIYNYDLSKISEMCRNIPTNVIHNCADQIQKTLGVEEHDPRYINEEGLLLMLLS
;
A
#
# COMPACT_ATOMS: atom_id res chain seq x y z
N THR A 1 -0.74 21.57 -5.32
CA THR A 1 -1.03 20.42 -4.47
C THR A 1 -0.02 19.29 -4.72
N LYS A 2 0.04 18.33 -3.78
CA LYS A 2 0.93 17.19 -3.97
C LYS A 2 0.58 16.34 -5.20
N VAL A 3 -0.67 16.37 -5.64
CA VAL A 3 -1.13 15.64 -6.83
C VAL A 3 -0.63 16.31 -8.11
N GLU A 4 -0.61 17.63 -8.15
CA GLU A 4 -0.19 18.38 -9.34
C GLU A 4 1.27 18.09 -9.70
N ASN A 5 2.09 17.81 -8.71
CA ASN A 5 3.51 17.56 -8.90
C ASN A 5 3.87 16.08 -8.82
N TYR A 6 2.86 15.21 -8.82
CA TYR A 6 3.10 13.78 -8.70
C TYR A 6 3.60 13.18 -10.01
N LEU A 7 4.78 12.58 -9.96
CA LEU A 7 5.36 11.82 -11.05
C LEU A 7 5.52 10.39 -10.59
N PRO A 8 4.71 9.45 -11.11
CA PRO A 8 4.77 8.06 -10.66
C PRO A 8 6.16 7.47 -10.90
N MET A 9 6.72 6.83 -9.87
CA MET A 9 7.97 6.12 -10.00
C MET A 9 7.76 4.79 -10.71
N PRO A 10 8.69 4.36 -11.58
CA PRO A 10 8.61 3.05 -12.18
C PRO A 10 8.58 1.96 -11.11
N ILE A 11 7.76 0.92 -11.31
CA ILE A 11 7.65 -0.19 -10.39
C ILE A 11 8.60 -1.30 -10.82
N ASP A 12 9.55 -1.63 -9.94
CA ASP A 12 10.46 -2.76 -10.16
C ASP A 12 9.79 -4.03 -9.62
N GLN A 13 9.33 -4.88 -10.52
CA GLN A 13 8.64 -6.12 -10.14
C GLN A 13 9.58 -7.15 -9.52
N GLU A 14 10.89 -6.94 -9.61
CA GLU A 14 11.87 -7.81 -8.94
C GLU A 14 12.18 -7.36 -7.51
N ASP A 15 11.73 -6.19 -7.12
CA ASP A 15 11.88 -5.70 -5.76
C ASP A 15 11.23 -6.67 -4.77
N ARG A 16 11.93 -6.97 -3.67
CA ARG A 16 11.49 -7.98 -2.70
C ARG A 16 10.17 -7.59 -2.03
N VAL A 17 9.97 -6.32 -1.75
CA VAL A 17 8.72 -5.84 -1.15
C VAL A 17 7.58 -5.97 -2.15
N CYS A 18 7.82 -5.61 -3.42
CA CYS A 18 6.80 -5.77 -4.46
C CYS A 18 6.40 -7.24 -4.65
N LYS A 19 7.36 -8.17 -4.56
CA LYS A 19 7.06 -9.60 -4.61
C LYS A 19 6.21 -10.04 -3.42
N CYS A 20 6.53 -9.55 -2.23
CA CYS A 20 5.74 -9.84 -1.03
C CYS A 20 4.31 -9.31 -1.15
N ILE A 21 4.14 -8.09 -1.64
CA ILE A 21 2.82 -7.50 -1.85
C ILE A 21 1.97 -8.39 -2.74
N ARG A 22 2.53 -8.82 -3.87
CA ARG A 22 1.83 -9.71 -4.80
C ARG A 22 1.46 -11.03 -4.14
N ALA A 23 2.41 -11.65 -3.43
CA ALA A 23 2.19 -12.93 -2.77
C ALA A 23 1.11 -12.85 -1.68
N MET A 24 1.04 -11.74 -0.97
CA MET A 24 0.08 -11.55 0.12
C MET A 24 -1.32 -11.21 -0.39
N MET A 25 -1.43 -10.39 -1.43
CA MET A 25 -2.72 -9.90 -1.92
C MET A 25 -3.42 -10.88 -2.87
N LYS A 26 -2.66 -11.59 -3.68
CA LYS A 26 -3.22 -12.47 -4.70
C LYS A 26 -4.18 -13.53 -4.15
N PRO A 27 -3.85 -14.24 -3.06
CA PRO A 27 -4.77 -15.25 -2.51
C PRO A 27 -6.08 -14.68 -1.99
N TYR A 28 -6.15 -13.39 -1.75
CA TYR A 28 -7.36 -12.71 -1.26
C TYR A 28 -8.16 -12.06 -2.39
N ALA A 29 -7.88 -12.49 -3.62
CA ALA A 29 -8.63 -12.10 -4.81
C ALA A 29 -8.58 -10.60 -5.13
N PHE A 30 -7.52 -9.92 -4.75
CA PHE A 30 -7.30 -8.56 -5.20
C PHE A 30 -6.96 -8.56 -6.70
N ALA A 31 -7.49 -7.58 -7.42
CA ALA A 31 -7.23 -7.43 -8.84
C ALA A 31 -5.76 -7.05 -9.07
N ALA A 32 -5.25 -7.35 -10.27
CA ALA A 32 -3.88 -6.98 -10.64
C ALA A 32 -3.63 -5.48 -10.47
N TYR A 33 -4.62 -4.66 -10.78
CA TYR A 33 -4.51 -3.21 -10.63
C TYR A 33 -4.37 -2.79 -9.16
N ASP A 34 -5.11 -3.44 -8.25
CA ASP A 34 -4.99 -3.19 -6.81
C ASP A 34 -3.60 -3.49 -6.30
N ILE A 35 -3.04 -4.62 -6.75
CA ILE A 35 -1.68 -5.03 -6.39
C ILE A 35 -0.68 -4.00 -6.91
N MET A 36 -0.85 -3.55 -8.15
CA MET A 36 0.02 -2.56 -8.75
C MET A 36 -0.02 -1.23 -7.99
N LEU A 37 -1.20 -0.77 -7.58
CA LEU A 37 -1.34 0.46 -6.80
C LEU A 37 -0.63 0.35 -5.44
N THR A 38 -0.73 -0.81 -4.79
CA THR A 38 -0.04 -1.06 -3.54
C THR A 38 1.48 -1.05 -3.74
N GLN A 39 1.95 -1.66 -4.81
CA GLN A 39 3.37 -1.65 -5.17
C GLN A 39 3.85 -0.23 -5.46
N ARG A 40 2.99 0.61 -6.03
CA ARG A 40 3.31 2.03 -6.28
C ARG A 40 3.49 2.80 -4.98
N ILE A 41 2.67 2.52 -3.96
CA ILE A 41 2.85 3.13 -2.64
C ILE A 41 4.25 2.83 -2.12
N TRP A 42 4.68 1.59 -2.19
CA TRP A 42 6.01 1.21 -1.76
C TRP A 42 7.11 1.88 -2.59
N SER A 43 6.97 1.88 -3.91
CA SER A 43 7.95 2.51 -4.80
C SER A 43 8.11 4.00 -4.51
N ASP A 44 7.00 4.70 -4.28
CA ASP A 44 7.02 6.12 -3.95
C ASP A 44 7.70 6.37 -2.61
N TYR A 45 7.39 5.55 -1.60
CA TYR A 45 8.02 5.66 -0.29
C TYR A 45 9.53 5.42 -0.36
N LYS A 46 9.91 4.34 -1.03
CA LYS A 46 11.31 3.94 -1.19
C LYS A 46 12.14 5.05 -1.85
N ALA A 47 11.55 5.75 -2.81
CA ALA A 47 12.22 6.83 -3.53
C ALA A 47 12.64 7.98 -2.61
N HIS A 48 11.93 8.20 -1.49
CA HIS A 48 12.29 9.24 -0.52
C HIS A 48 13.57 8.93 0.26
N TYR A 49 14.04 7.69 0.24
CA TYR A 49 15.17 7.24 1.02
C TYR A 49 16.27 6.63 0.16
N ASN A 50 16.47 7.16 -1.04
CA ASN A 50 17.51 6.71 -1.97
C ASN A 50 17.43 5.21 -2.29
N ASN A 51 16.21 4.70 -2.39
CA ASN A 51 15.96 3.31 -2.79
C ASN A 51 16.65 2.29 -1.89
N PHE A 52 16.55 2.48 -0.57
CA PHE A 52 17.15 1.56 0.39
C PHE A 52 16.59 0.13 0.25
N THR A 53 17.37 -0.86 0.70
CA THR A 53 16.95 -2.26 0.73
C THR A 53 16.51 -2.63 2.14
N PRO A 54 15.23 -2.92 2.36
CA PRO A 54 14.74 -3.21 3.72
C PRO A 54 15.16 -4.59 4.20
N ARG A 55 15.39 -4.72 5.50
CA ARG A 55 15.70 -6.01 6.13
C ARG A 55 14.49 -6.92 6.26
N LEU A 56 13.31 -6.32 6.39
CA LEU A 56 12.05 -7.04 6.63
C LEU A 56 11.06 -6.68 5.53
N PRO A 57 11.25 -7.23 4.31
CA PRO A 57 10.39 -6.86 3.19
C PRO A 57 8.90 -7.17 3.41
N ASP A 58 8.59 -8.21 4.17
CA ASP A 58 7.20 -8.57 4.46
C ASP A 58 6.51 -7.53 5.36
N VAL A 59 7.23 -6.93 6.30
CA VAL A 59 6.69 -5.86 7.15
C VAL A 59 6.36 -4.62 6.31
N TRP A 60 7.26 -4.24 5.41
CA TRP A 60 7.03 -3.09 4.53
C TRP A 60 5.90 -3.37 3.54
N ALA A 61 5.79 -4.60 3.07
CA ALA A 61 4.66 -5.00 2.23
C ALA A 61 3.33 -4.83 2.97
N ALA A 62 3.28 -5.28 4.23
CA ALA A 62 2.08 -5.15 5.05
C ALA A 62 1.72 -3.68 5.29
N GLY A 63 2.72 -2.83 5.53
CA GLY A 63 2.51 -1.40 5.69
C GLY A 63 1.93 -0.74 4.45
N ALA A 64 2.44 -1.11 3.27
CA ALA A 64 1.92 -0.61 2.01
C ALA A 64 0.49 -1.10 1.77
N ILE A 65 0.19 -2.35 2.07
CA ILE A 65 -1.15 -2.92 1.94
C ILE A 65 -2.15 -2.18 2.82
N LYS A 66 -1.77 -1.89 4.07
CA LYS A 66 -2.65 -1.15 4.97
C LYS A 66 -2.97 0.24 4.41
N ASN A 67 -1.96 0.94 3.86
CA ASN A 67 -2.17 2.24 3.24
C ASN A 67 -3.11 2.16 2.04
N PHE A 68 -2.97 1.13 1.21
CA PHE A 68 -3.85 0.90 0.07
C PHE A 68 -5.30 0.69 0.53
N ILE A 69 -5.49 -0.15 1.54
CA ILE A 69 -6.82 -0.46 2.08
C ILE A 69 -7.49 0.80 2.63
N GLU A 70 -6.74 1.61 3.36
CA GLU A 70 -7.27 2.86 3.92
C GLU A 70 -7.56 3.90 2.83
N ALA A 71 -6.67 4.04 1.84
CA ALA A 71 -6.87 4.99 0.74
C ALA A 71 -8.12 4.65 -0.06
N ASN A 72 -8.47 3.38 -0.18
CA ASN A 72 -9.65 2.92 -0.92
C ASN A 72 -10.85 2.62 -0.04
N ASN A 73 -10.73 2.85 1.27
CA ASN A 73 -11.82 2.68 2.23
C ASN A 73 -12.47 1.30 2.18
N ILE A 74 -11.63 0.27 2.24
CA ILE A 74 -12.07 -1.13 2.16
C ILE A 74 -12.40 -1.62 3.57
N TYR A 75 -13.68 -1.65 3.91
CA TYR A 75 -14.17 -1.86 5.28
C TYR A 75 -13.94 -3.25 5.85
N ASN A 76 -13.94 -4.28 5.02
CA ASN A 76 -13.83 -5.65 5.50
C ASN A 76 -12.40 -6.12 5.74
N TYR A 77 -11.44 -5.18 5.74
CA TYR A 77 -10.04 -5.46 6.02
C TYR A 77 -9.57 -4.60 7.19
N ASP A 78 -9.95 -4.99 8.41
CA ASP A 78 -9.42 -4.36 9.61
C ASP A 78 -7.98 -4.83 9.85
N LEU A 79 -7.35 -4.32 10.89
CA LEU A 79 -5.94 -4.61 11.17
C LEU A 79 -5.68 -6.09 11.44
N SER A 80 -6.63 -6.79 12.08
CA SER A 80 -6.53 -8.24 12.31
C SER A 80 -6.57 -9.00 10.99
N LYS A 81 -7.43 -8.60 10.07
CA LYS A 81 -7.54 -9.25 8.76
C LYS A 81 -6.28 -9.00 7.92
N ILE A 82 -5.74 -7.79 8.01
CA ILE A 82 -4.48 -7.47 7.32
C ILE A 82 -3.34 -8.32 7.88
N SER A 83 -3.28 -8.48 9.20
CA SER A 83 -2.26 -9.34 9.82
C SER A 83 -2.37 -10.78 9.30
N GLU A 84 -3.58 -11.31 9.25
CA GLU A 84 -3.82 -12.66 8.72
C GLU A 84 -3.34 -12.80 7.28
N MET A 85 -3.66 -11.82 6.43
CA MET A 85 -3.21 -11.78 5.04
C MET A 85 -1.69 -11.67 4.93
N CYS A 86 -1.06 -10.99 5.86
CA CYS A 86 0.35 -10.67 5.84
C CYS A 86 1.16 -11.59 6.77
N ARG A 87 0.95 -12.89 6.67
CA ARG A 87 1.76 -13.90 7.36
C ARG A 87 1.74 -13.78 8.88
N ASN A 88 0.64 -13.27 9.43
CA ASN A 88 0.45 -13.09 10.87
C ASN A 88 1.47 -12.15 11.51
N ILE A 89 1.95 -11.16 10.77
CA ILE A 89 2.77 -10.10 11.34
C ILE A 89 1.96 -9.40 12.43
N PRO A 90 2.52 -9.14 13.62
CA PRO A 90 1.79 -8.48 14.70
C PRO A 90 1.18 -7.15 14.27
N THR A 91 -0.04 -6.89 14.71
CA THR A 91 -0.79 -5.71 14.29
C THR A 91 -0.09 -4.40 14.64
N ASN A 92 0.60 -4.34 15.78
CA ASN A 92 1.34 -3.14 16.16
C ASN A 92 2.52 -2.87 15.23
N VAL A 93 3.16 -3.93 14.73
CA VAL A 93 4.28 -3.80 13.78
C VAL A 93 3.76 -3.26 12.45
N ILE A 94 2.63 -3.79 11.98
CA ILE A 94 2.00 -3.33 10.74
C ILE A 94 1.58 -1.86 10.87
N HIS A 95 0.95 -1.53 12.00
CA HIS A 95 0.49 -0.16 12.25
C HIS A 95 1.64 0.84 12.22
N ASN A 96 2.73 0.52 12.91
CA ASN A 96 3.89 1.41 12.99
C ASN A 96 4.53 1.61 11.61
N CYS A 97 4.67 0.54 10.85
CA CYS A 97 5.22 0.62 9.49
C CYS A 97 4.30 1.43 8.56
N ALA A 98 3.00 1.13 8.61
CA ALA A 98 2.01 1.83 7.80
C ALA A 98 1.97 3.32 8.12
N ASP A 99 2.07 3.67 9.41
CA ASP A 99 2.08 5.05 9.87
C ASP A 99 3.28 5.82 9.30
N GLN A 100 4.43 5.17 9.25
CA GLN A 100 5.64 5.76 8.66
C GLN A 100 5.43 6.07 7.18
N ILE A 101 4.89 5.14 6.42
CA ILE A 101 4.60 5.32 5.01
C ILE A 101 3.58 6.45 4.81
N GLN A 102 2.50 6.40 5.60
CA GLN A 102 1.43 7.38 5.51
C GLN A 102 1.94 8.81 5.75
N LYS A 103 2.74 9.00 6.78
CA LYS A 103 3.27 10.32 7.12
C LYS A 103 4.24 10.85 6.06
N THR A 104 5.08 9.98 5.53
CA THR A 104 6.05 10.38 4.50
C THR A 104 5.37 10.78 3.20
N LEU A 105 4.41 9.98 2.75
CA LEU A 105 3.71 10.22 1.48
C LEU A 105 2.48 11.11 1.62
N GLY A 106 2.00 11.30 2.85
CA GLY A 106 0.75 12.02 3.08
C GLY A 106 -0.44 11.32 2.47
N VAL A 107 -0.49 9.98 2.57
CA VAL A 107 -1.59 9.20 2.00
C VAL A 107 -2.91 9.58 2.68
N GLU A 108 -3.92 9.84 1.89
CA GLU A 108 -5.24 10.24 2.38
C GLU A 108 -6.32 9.27 1.89
N GLU A 109 -7.46 9.29 2.57
CA GLU A 109 -8.64 8.58 2.08
C GLU A 109 -9.00 9.12 0.70
N HIS A 110 -9.27 8.23 -0.24
CA HIS A 110 -9.55 8.57 -1.65
C HIS A 110 -8.38 9.29 -2.33
N ASP A 111 -7.16 8.98 -1.91
CA ASP A 111 -5.96 9.59 -2.49
C ASP A 111 -5.90 9.29 -4.00
N PRO A 112 -5.92 10.32 -4.87
CA PRO A 112 -6.00 10.08 -6.32
C PRO A 112 -4.79 9.34 -6.89
N ARG A 113 -3.67 9.31 -6.17
CA ARG A 113 -2.50 8.56 -6.62
C ARG A 113 -2.68 7.05 -6.49
N TYR A 114 -3.52 6.61 -5.56
CA TYR A 114 -3.62 5.20 -5.17
C TYR A 114 -5.03 4.65 -5.18
N ILE A 115 -5.98 5.45 -5.65
CA ILE A 115 -7.38 5.04 -5.69
C ILE A 115 -7.64 4.10 -6.85
N ASN A 116 -8.38 3.01 -6.59
CA ASN A 116 -8.83 2.12 -7.65
C ASN A 116 -10.22 2.54 -8.13
N GLU A 117 -10.78 1.80 -9.09
CA GLU A 117 -12.05 2.13 -9.68
C GLU A 117 -13.19 2.16 -8.65
N GLU A 118 -13.24 1.17 -7.75
CA GLU A 118 -14.26 1.11 -6.70
C GLU A 118 -14.13 2.28 -5.72
N GLY A 119 -12.89 2.60 -5.33
CA GLY A 119 -12.62 3.73 -4.46
C GLY A 119 -13.04 5.05 -5.08
N LEU A 120 -12.80 5.21 -6.37
CA LEU A 120 -13.21 6.40 -7.11
C LEU A 120 -14.74 6.51 -7.14
N LEU A 121 -15.43 5.41 -7.37
CA LEU A 121 -16.89 5.38 -7.37
C LEU A 121 -17.46 5.78 -6.01
N LEU A 122 -16.89 5.23 -4.92
CA LEU A 122 -17.31 5.58 -3.56
C LEU A 122 -17.12 7.07 -3.29
N MET A 123 -16.02 7.64 -3.73
CA MET A 123 -15.76 9.07 -3.58
C MET A 123 -16.82 9.90 -4.31
N LEU A 124 -17.20 9.50 -5.52
CA LEU A 124 -18.18 10.23 -6.32
C LEU A 124 -19.60 10.13 -5.75
N LEU A 125 -19.89 9.09 -4.98
CA LEU A 125 -21.21 8.88 -4.37
C LEU A 125 -21.35 9.51 -2.98
N SER A 126 -20.27 9.98 -2.41
CA SER A 126 -20.28 10.55 -1.05
C SER A 126 -20.51 12.06 -1.00
#